data_1c51a4eec92533717e5786d9df621d88
#
_entry.id   1c51a4eec92533717e5786d9df621d88
#
_cell.length_a   1.000
_cell.length_b   1.000
_cell.length_c   1.000
_cell.angle_alpha   90.00
_cell.angle_beta   90.00
_cell.angle_gamma   90.00
#
_symmetry.space_group_name_H-M   'P 1'
#
loop_
_entity.id
_entity.type
_entity.pdbx_description
1 polymer ?
#
loop_
_entity_poly.entity_id
_entity_poly.type
_entity_poly.pdbx_seq_one_letter_code
_entity_poly.pdbx_strand_id
1 'polypeptide(L)'
;MKYQTTRKLWMLLLTAALLALLFLPAALAEETLPSVHVTLGDGEPIGYFDGFEGNFLKSADSVKGVTGRLSLSYEVEGYITQNGQRKMRVDLENITLTDDVMVLYYRLSQDEPIQYEADLDFLRTWGMPEPMFQRRSTGRWGVQDVLYQEGHPIDDKSLYCLYAVSLAEPIQDGEELIFGARWDQPSMQYAGGTVVTIDRSHAEDPTVAYTPGTELQLTYNPWAGEAERSYHMVIDRVAFTPFGNRMVIRSECTDDLSAVFPLYLTDDQGDRLTTYSFGERTPGNASKTRPAWVRNDLWFFGGEQSASLTLTPVRTVDNREDRYFARTVVPLSDLPGKVSFGDGTDCEIVRLDLQPEGMRLWYLPGSHLGYLGFELGDENGDPISNDVVGHSANTGSVAEGLLGYGCYWTAEYKGQYVSMLTEEELAQAKTLVISHHEGLMEQDPEHAFTVPLSR
;
A
#
# COMPACT_ATOMS: atom_id res chain seq x y z
N MET A 1 -20.97 -24.89 68.79
CA MET A 1 -21.07 -23.80 67.80
C MET A 1 -19.75 -23.18 67.33
N LYS A 2 -18.65 -23.26 68.00
CA LYS A 2 -17.36 -22.63 67.57
C LYS A 2 -16.63 -23.36 66.46
N TYR A 3 -16.85 -24.64 66.23
CA TYR A 3 -16.15 -25.44 65.23
C TYR A 3 -16.67 -25.26 63.77
N GLN A 4 -17.89 -24.85 63.60
CA GLN A 4 -18.45 -24.63 62.27
C GLN A 4 -18.04 -23.27 61.63
N THR A 5 -17.76 -22.27 62.48
CA THR A 5 -17.32 -20.95 62.03
C THR A 5 -15.88 -20.95 61.51
N THR A 6 -15.01 -21.70 62.15
CA THR A 6 -13.59 -21.85 61.72
C THR A 6 -13.48 -22.59 60.38
N ARG A 7 -14.31 -23.60 60.15
CA ARG A 7 -14.27 -24.37 58.88
C ARG A 7 -14.79 -23.54 57.71
N LYS A 8 -15.79 -22.66 57.92
CA LYS A 8 -16.28 -21.72 56.92
C LYS A 8 -15.25 -20.63 56.60
N LEU A 9 -14.51 -20.17 57.60
CA LEU A 9 -13.46 -19.17 57.42
C LEU A 9 -12.26 -19.73 56.61
N TRP A 10 -11.87 -20.96 56.90
CA TRP A 10 -10.82 -21.67 56.16
C TRP A 10 -11.22 -21.97 54.69
N MET A 11 -12.47 -22.34 54.45
CA MET A 11 -12.99 -22.51 53.10
C MET A 11 -13.02 -21.17 52.33
N LEU A 12 -13.42 -20.09 52.94
CA LEU A 12 -13.40 -18.76 52.32
C LEU A 12 -11.97 -18.29 52.03
N LEU A 13 -11.04 -18.51 52.89
CA LEU A 13 -9.61 -18.20 52.69
C LEU A 13 -8.99 -19.05 51.60
N LEU A 14 -9.33 -20.33 51.51
CA LEU A 14 -8.87 -21.22 50.45
C LEU A 14 -9.48 -20.85 49.11
N THR A 15 -10.77 -20.47 49.06
CA THR A 15 -11.41 -20.04 47.84
C THR A 15 -10.84 -18.69 47.38
N ALA A 16 -10.61 -17.74 48.30
CA ALA A 16 -9.95 -16.48 47.97
C ALA A 16 -8.51 -16.66 47.54
N ALA A 17 -7.74 -17.59 48.09
CA ALA A 17 -6.39 -17.94 47.66
C ALA A 17 -6.39 -18.64 46.29
N LEU A 18 -7.34 -19.54 46.01
CA LEU A 18 -7.53 -20.15 44.72
C LEU A 18 -7.97 -19.13 43.67
N LEU A 19 -8.88 -18.22 44.00
CA LEU A 19 -9.27 -17.10 43.14
C LEU A 19 -8.10 -16.14 42.92
N ALA A 20 -7.31 -15.83 43.95
CA ALA A 20 -6.10 -15.03 43.80
C ALA A 20 -5.04 -15.70 42.93
N LEU A 21 -4.94 -17.05 42.95
CA LEU A 21 -4.09 -17.85 42.08
C LEU A 21 -4.64 -17.93 40.64
N LEU A 22 -5.97 -17.87 40.47
CA LEU A 22 -6.62 -17.79 39.16
C LEU A 22 -6.64 -16.36 38.57
N PHE A 23 -6.52 -15.36 39.45
CA PHE A 23 -6.43 -13.93 39.09
C PHE A 23 -5.03 -13.35 39.38
N LEU A 24 -4.06 -14.15 39.81
CA LEU A 24 -2.71 -13.80 39.46
C LEU A 24 -2.73 -13.69 37.96
N PRO A 25 -2.55 -12.47 37.39
CA PRO A 25 -2.12 -12.42 36.02
C PRO A 25 -0.98 -13.42 36.04
N ALA A 26 -1.00 -14.42 35.17
CA ALA A 26 0.21 -15.06 34.83
C ALA A 26 1.14 -13.88 34.57
N ALA A 27 1.99 -13.54 35.54
CA ALA A 27 3.25 -12.95 35.24
C ALA A 27 3.87 -14.05 34.41
N LEU A 28 3.40 -14.14 33.18
CA LEU A 28 4.04 -14.75 32.06
C LEU A 28 5.44 -14.25 32.27
N ALA A 29 6.33 -15.16 32.60
CA ALA A 29 7.74 -14.88 32.53
C ALA A 29 7.84 -14.18 31.19
N GLU A 30 8.13 -12.88 31.22
CA GLU A 30 8.21 -12.04 30.04
C GLU A 30 9.23 -12.77 29.20
N GLU A 31 8.73 -13.51 28.21
CA GLU A 31 9.57 -14.35 27.38
C GLU A 31 10.53 -13.35 26.79
N THR A 32 11.80 -13.41 27.23
CA THR A 32 12.82 -12.46 26.82
C THR A 32 13.05 -12.71 25.34
N LEU A 33 12.26 -12.01 24.50
CA LEU A 33 12.40 -12.09 23.05
C LEU A 33 13.83 -11.70 22.67
N PRO A 34 14.41 -12.35 21.66
CA PRO A 34 15.67 -11.89 21.08
C PRO A 34 15.56 -10.42 20.72
N SER A 35 16.62 -9.65 20.89
CA SER A 35 16.62 -8.23 20.58
C SER A 35 17.78 -7.86 19.66
N VAL A 36 17.50 -6.95 18.72
CA VAL A 36 18.44 -6.36 17.78
C VAL A 36 18.34 -4.85 17.89
N HIS A 37 19.45 -4.16 17.75
CA HIS A 37 19.51 -2.71 17.71
C HIS A 37 19.86 -2.24 16.31
N VAL A 38 19.15 -1.23 15.82
CA VAL A 38 19.34 -0.65 14.48
C VAL A 38 19.54 0.84 14.63
N THR A 39 20.70 1.32 14.19
CA THR A 39 21.00 2.76 14.13
C THR A 39 20.77 3.24 12.70
N LEU A 40 19.90 4.24 12.52
CA LEU A 40 19.66 4.87 11.22
C LEU A 40 20.81 5.82 10.88
N GLY A 41 21.16 5.87 9.59
CA GLY A 41 22.30 6.64 9.09
C GLY A 41 23.59 5.81 8.98
N ASP A 42 23.66 4.62 9.59
CA ASP A 42 24.83 3.73 9.52
C ASP A 42 24.75 2.70 8.38
N GLY A 43 23.60 2.64 7.68
CA GLY A 43 23.38 1.76 6.55
C GLY A 43 23.82 2.37 5.24
N GLU A 44 24.25 1.54 4.31
CA GLU A 44 24.37 1.96 2.93
C GLU A 44 23.03 1.74 2.24
N PRO A 45 22.47 2.74 1.52
CA PRO A 45 21.33 2.53 0.65
C PRO A 45 21.71 1.45 -0.34
N ILE A 46 20.95 0.39 -0.37
CA ILE A 46 21.31 -0.73 -1.23
C ILE A 46 20.98 -0.32 -2.66
N GLY A 47 21.93 -0.54 -3.60
CA GLY A 47 21.78 -0.27 -5.02
C GLY A 47 20.78 -1.19 -5.74
N TYR A 48 19.84 -1.81 -5.00
CA TYR A 48 18.80 -2.68 -5.57
C TYR A 48 17.75 -1.90 -6.36
N PHE A 49 17.69 -0.62 -6.17
CA PHE A 49 16.77 0.24 -6.91
C PHE A 49 17.05 0.25 -8.40
N ASP A 50 18.29 -0.03 -8.79
CA ASP A 50 18.68 -0.13 -10.21
C ASP A 50 18.12 -1.38 -10.91
N GLY A 51 17.74 -2.40 -10.13
CA GLY A 51 17.17 -3.66 -10.64
C GLY A 51 15.67 -3.79 -10.46
N PHE A 52 15.06 -2.93 -9.62
CA PHE A 52 13.63 -2.90 -9.41
C PHE A 52 12.99 -1.98 -10.46
N GLU A 53 12.17 -2.57 -11.31
CA GLU A 53 11.44 -1.82 -12.32
C GLU A 53 10.39 -0.94 -11.66
N GLY A 54 10.45 0.33 -11.94
CA GLY A 54 9.66 1.34 -11.29
C GLY A 54 10.49 1.97 -10.17
N ASN A 55 11.10 3.07 -10.50
CA ASN A 55 11.88 3.88 -9.56
C ASN A 55 11.01 4.29 -8.38
N PHE A 56 10.83 3.39 -7.42
CA PHE A 56 10.06 3.63 -6.20
C PHE A 56 10.67 4.77 -5.36
N LEU A 57 11.93 5.09 -5.59
CA LEU A 57 12.69 6.08 -4.86
C LEU A 57 13.22 7.14 -5.82
N LYS A 58 13.07 8.42 -5.45
CA LYS A 58 13.61 9.55 -6.23
C LYS A 58 15.14 9.48 -6.38
N SER A 59 15.85 9.09 -5.32
CA SER A 59 17.31 8.92 -5.32
C SER A 59 17.76 8.09 -4.12
N ALA A 60 18.64 7.12 -4.32
CA ALA A 60 19.24 6.33 -3.24
C ALA A 60 20.00 7.22 -2.23
N ASP A 61 20.71 8.23 -2.70
CA ASP A 61 21.44 9.16 -1.83
C ASP A 61 20.52 9.95 -0.89
N SER A 62 19.28 10.19 -1.31
CA SER A 62 18.31 10.95 -0.51
C SER A 62 17.87 10.22 0.76
N VAL A 63 18.07 8.92 0.86
CA VAL A 63 17.66 8.10 2.02
C VAL A 63 18.82 7.57 2.84
N LYS A 64 20.06 7.93 2.49
CA LYS A 64 21.26 7.46 3.20
C LYS A 64 21.19 7.77 4.70
N GLY A 65 20.78 8.98 5.06
CA GLY A 65 20.66 9.43 6.43
C GLY A 65 19.58 8.75 7.27
N VAL A 66 18.71 7.95 6.64
CA VAL A 66 17.61 7.23 7.30
C VAL A 66 17.64 5.73 7.04
N THR A 67 18.76 5.21 6.51
CA THR A 67 18.96 3.78 6.27
C THR A 67 19.81 3.16 7.36
N GLY A 68 19.37 2.05 7.93
CA GLY A 68 20.08 1.27 8.93
C GLY A 68 20.24 -0.19 8.51
N ARG A 69 21.30 -0.84 8.98
CA ARG A 69 21.51 -2.28 8.80
C ARG A 69 20.64 -3.06 9.78
N LEU A 70 19.92 -4.02 9.25
CA LEU A 70 19.07 -4.91 10.05
C LEU A 70 19.48 -6.36 9.76
N SER A 71 20.02 -7.05 10.76
CA SER A 71 20.39 -8.47 10.64
C SER A 71 19.42 -9.30 11.46
N LEU A 72 18.36 -9.77 10.82
CA LEU A 72 17.30 -10.51 11.47
C LEU A 72 16.80 -11.63 10.56
N SER A 73 16.73 -12.85 11.09
CA SER A 73 16.23 -14.01 10.36
C SER A 73 15.10 -14.68 11.13
N TYR A 74 14.03 -15.05 10.42
CA TYR A 74 12.95 -15.86 10.97
C TYR A 74 12.29 -16.72 9.88
N GLU A 75 11.60 -17.76 10.32
CA GLU A 75 10.81 -18.61 9.43
C GLU A 75 9.37 -18.12 9.38
N VAL A 76 8.81 -18.13 8.18
CA VAL A 76 7.37 -17.96 7.94
C VAL A 76 6.79 -19.23 7.35
N GLU A 77 5.58 -19.57 7.73
CA GLU A 77 4.81 -20.58 7.02
C GLU A 77 4.28 -19.91 5.78
N GLY A 78 4.85 -20.30 4.63
CA GLY A 78 4.52 -19.70 3.35
C GLY A 78 3.08 -19.93 2.96
N TYR A 79 2.60 -19.07 2.10
CA TYR A 79 1.28 -19.19 1.50
C TYR A 79 1.11 -20.57 0.84
N ILE A 80 -0.13 -21.01 0.81
CA ILE A 80 -0.55 -22.22 0.09
C ILE A 80 -0.30 -21.95 -1.40
N THR A 81 0.84 -22.40 -1.90
CA THR A 81 0.97 -22.63 -3.33
C THR A 81 0.07 -23.81 -3.68
N GLN A 82 -0.26 -24.05 -4.93
CA GLN A 82 -1.01 -25.24 -5.36
C GLN A 82 -0.40 -26.56 -4.85
N ASN A 83 0.85 -26.54 -4.38
CA ASN A 83 1.62 -27.67 -3.84
C ASN A 83 1.65 -27.76 -2.30
N GLY A 84 0.91 -26.91 -1.58
CA GLY A 84 0.82 -26.95 -0.11
C GLY A 84 1.58 -25.81 0.59
N GLN A 85 1.54 -25.81 1.94
CA GLN A 85 2.29 -24.86 2.76
C GLN A 85 3.79 -25.15 2.67
N ARG A 86 4.56 -24.14 2.34
CA ARG A 86 6.03 -24.17 2.34
C ARG A 86 6.57 -23.33 3.47
N LYS A 87 7.64 -23.81 4.10
CA LYS A 87 8.42 -23.01 5.01
C LYS A 87 9.36 -22.13 4.22
N MET A 88 9.33 -20.86 4.52
CA MET A 88 10.18 -19.85 3.92
C MET A 88 10.98 -19.15 5.02
N ARG A 89 12.21 -18.81 4.70
CA ARG A 89 13.06 -18.02 5.57
C ARG A 89 13.11 -16.60 5.05
N VAL A 90 12.86 -15.67 5.95
CA VAL A 90 13.01 -14.23 5.73
C VAL A 90 14.27 -13.78 6.43
N ASP A 91 15.23 -13.24 5.68
CA ASP A 91 16.43 -12.60 6.19
C ASP A 91 16.32 -11.10 5.91
N LEU A 92 15.96 -10.31 6.93
CA LEU A 92 15.92 -8.84 6.84
C LEU A 92 17.35 -8.30 6.90
N GLU A 93 17.74 -7.51 5.90
CA GLU A 93 19.11 -7.03 5.76
C GLU A 93 19.24 -5.52 6.03
N ASN A 94 18.24 -4.75 5.61
CA ASN A 94 18.21 -3.30 5.79
C ASN A 94 16.79 -2.77 6.03
N ILE A 95 16.75 -1.64 6.71
CA ILE A 95 15.57 -0.82 6.91
C ILE A 95 15.89 0.61 6.51
N THR A 96 15.01 1.21 5.71
CA THR A 96 14.99 2.65 5.50
C THR A 96 13.73 3.21 6.13
N LEU A 97 13.86 4.22 6.97
CA LEU A 97 12.78 4.71 7.81
C LEU A 97 12.72 6.22 7.83
N THR A 98 11.70 6.78 7.21
CA THR A 98 11.29 8.19 7.37
C THR A 98 10.13 8.30 8.39
N ASP A 99 9.61 9.49 8.60
CA ASP A 99 8.42 9.67 9.43
C ASP A 99 7.15 9.06 8.82
N ASP A 100 7.10 8.92 7.51
CA ASP A 100 5.90 8.52 6.77
C ASP A 100 6.00 7.15 6.12
N VAL A 101 7.21 6.65 5.85
CA VAL A 101 7.46 5.42 5.07
C VAL A 101 8.53 4.57 5.73
N MET A 102 8.28 3.26 5.75
CA MET A 102 9.30 2.25 6.04
C MET A 102 9.51 1.39 4.80
N VAL A 103 10.77 1.16 4.46
CA VAL A 103 11.16 0.23 3.40
C VAL A 103 12.03 -0.86 4.01
N LEU A 104 11.66 -2.10 3.78
CA LEU A 104 12.37 -3.27 4.23
C LEU A 104 12.99 -4.00 3.04
N TYR A 105 14.27 -4.33 3.17
CA TYR A 105 15.01 -5.15 2.22
C TYR A 105 15.27 -6.48 2.87
N TYR A 106 14.90 -7.54 2.18
CA TYR A 106 15.06 -8.87 2.72
C TYR A 106 15.30 -9.89 1.60
N ARG A 107 15.97 -10.95 1.99
CA ARG A 107 16.03 -12.16 1.20
C ARG A 107 14.92 -13.09 1.66
N LEU A 108 14.20 -13.62 0.69
CA LEU A 108 13.27 -14.72 0.87
C LEU A 108 13.92 -15.98 0.30
N SER A 109 13.97 -17.06 1.08
CA SER A 109 14.54 -18.34 0.64
C SER A 109 13.70 -19.52 1.07
N GLN A 110 13.80 -20.62 0.35
CA GLN A 110 13.16 -21.90 0.64
C GLN A 110 14.13 -23.06 0.36
N ASP A 111 13.88 -24.22 0.98
CA ASP A 111 14.76 -25.37 0.84
C ASP A 111 14.70 -26.00 -0.55
N GLU A 112 13.53 -26.01 -1.17
CA GLU A 112 13.32 -26.56 -2.50
C GLU A 112 13.43 -25.47 -3.57
N PRO A 113 13.88 -25.81 -4.80
CA PRO A 113 13.87 -24.86 -5.90
C PRO A 113 12.47 -24.28 -6.16
N ILE A 114 12.43 -23.02 -6.51
CA ILE A 114 11.24 -22.34 -7.03
C ILE A 114 11.02 -22.90 -8.43
N GLN A 115 10.13 -23.88 -8.57
CA GLN A 115 10.10 -24.78 -9.72
C GLN A 115 9.43 -24.23 -10.98
N TYR A 116 8.73 -23.06 -10.89
CA TYR A 116 7.97 -22.50 -11.99
C TYR A 116 8.07 -20.99 -12.07
N GLU A 117 8.10 -20.46 -13.29
CA GLU A 117 7.92 -19.04 -13.53
C GLU A 117 6.62 -18.51 -12.90
N ALA A 118 5.55 -19.34 -12.89
CA ALA A 118 4.31 -19.05 -12.19
C ALA A 118 4.47 -18.93 -10.66
N ASP A 119 5.32 -19.74 -10.03
CA ASP A 119 5.64 -19.57 -8.59
C ASP A 119 6.39 -18.25 -8.36
N LEU A 120 7.29 -17.87 -9.26
CA LEU A 120 8.02 -16.61 -9.19
C LEU A 120 7.09 -15.41 -9.40
N ASP A 121 6.19 -15.47 -10.37
CA ASP A 121 5.21 -14.41 -10.60
C ASP A 121 4.22 -14.30 -9.45
N PHE A 122 3.76 -15.43 -8.92
CA PHE A 122 2.91 -15.45 -7.73
C PHE A 122 3.64 -14.89 -6.50
N LEU A 123 4.89 -15.27 -6.30
CA LEU A 123 5.71 -14.74 -5.19
C LEU A 123 6.04 -13.25 -5.40
N ARG A 124 6.26 -12.81 -6.63
CA ARG A 124 6.50 -11.39 -6.93
C ARG A 124 5.28 -10.50 -6.67
N THR A 125 4.08 -11.02 -6.90
CA THR A 125 2.86 -10.20 -6.91
C THR A 125 1.92 -10.46 -5.73
N TRP A 126 1.83 -11.72 -5.25
CA TRP A 126 0.75 -12.11 -4.33
C TRP A 126 1.18 -12.96 -3.14
N GLY A 127 2.28 -13.65 -3.26
CA GLY A 127 2.67 -14.71 -2.34
C GLY A 127 3.90 -14.42 -1.51
N MET A 128 4.49 -13.23 -1.63
CA MET A 128 5.62 -12.87 -0.78
C MET A 128 5.14 -12.68 0.65
N PRO A 129 5.77 -13.36 1.62
CA PRO A 129 5.50 -13.11 3.03
C PRO A 129 5.85 -11.65 3.34
N GLU A 130 4.86 -10.91 3.76
CA GLU A 130 5.05 -9.54 4.20
C GLU A 130 5.80 -9.51 5.52
N PRO A 131 6.94 -8.82 5.62
CA PRO A 131 7.66 -8.66 6.88
C PRO A 131 6.92 -7.67 7.78
N MET A 132 5.75 -8.06 8.25
CA MET A 132 4.92 -7.25 9.13
C MET A 132 5.57 -7.05 10.48
N PHE A 133 5.33 -5.89 11.07
CA PHE A 133 5.82 -5.57 12.41
C PHE A 133 4.72 -5.02 13.30
N GLN A 134 4.88 -5.21 14.59
CA GLN A 134 4.04 -4.63 15.64
C GLN A 134 4.84 -3.64 16.48
N ARG A 135 4.20 -2.58 16.91
CA ARG A 135 4.74 -1.69 17.94
C ARG A 135 4.62 -2.40 19.29
N ARG A 136 5.73 -2.65 19.98
CA ARG A 136 5.72 -3.35 21.27
C ARG A 136 4.88 -2.62 22.32
N SER A 137 4.92 -1.30 22.32
CA SER A 137 4.20 -0.44 23.27
C SER A 137 2.68 -0.55 23.19
N THR A 138 2.14 -0.81 22.00
CA THR A 138 0.69 -0.79 21.76
C THR A 138 0.14 -2.14 21.31
N GLY A 139 1.00 -3.07 20.88
CA GLY A 139 0.61 -4.32 20.21
C GLY A 139 -0.08 -4.12 18.85
N ARG A 140 -0.08 -2.89 18.32
CA ARG A 140 -0.71 -2.56 17.03
C ARG A 140 0.26 -2.73 15.88
N TRP A 141 -0.29 -3.09 14.72
CA TRP A 141 0.45 -3.06 13.47
C TRP A 141 0.84 -1.62 13.14
N GLY A 142 2.09 -1.43 12.73
CA GLY A 142 2.61 -0.11 12.37
C GLY A 142 2.30 0.29 10.93
N VAL A 143 1.88 -0.67 10.11
CA VAL A 143 1.60 -0.48 8.68
C VAL A 143 0.22 0.14 8.48
N GLN A 144 0.15 1.16 7.62
CA GLN A 144 -1.09 1.76 7.14
C GLN A 144 -1.48 1.10 5.81
N ASP A 145 -0.64 1.25 4.80
CA ASP A 145 -0.83 0.71 3.46
C ASP A 145 0.48 0.14 2.90
N VAL A 146 0.36 -0.82 2.00
CA VAL A 146 1.48 -1.29 1.19
C VAL A 146 1.63 -0.37 -0.01
N LEU A 147 2.76 0.32 -0.09
CA LEU A 147 3.06 1.25 -1.18
C LEU A 147 3.69 0.53 -2.36
N TYR A 148 4.53 -0.44 -2.07
CA TYR A 148 5.27 -1.18 -3.07
C TYR A 148 5.75 -2.52 -2.52
N GLN A 149 5.67 -3.54 -3.36
CA GLN A 149 6.19 -4.87 -3.04
C GLN A 149 6.69 -5.52 -4.32
N GLU A 150 7.95 -5.96 -4.32
CA GLU A 150 8.55 -6.64 -5.45
C GLU A 150 9.64 -7.60 -5.01
N GLY A 151 9.85 -8.69 -5.79
CA GLY A 151 10.90 -9.66 -5.59
C GLY A 151 11.64 -9.99 -6.87
N HIS A 152 12.97 -10.12 -6.79
CA HIS A 152 13.84 -10.50 -7.90
C HIS A 152 14.57 -11.80 -7.58
N PRO A 153 14.58 -12.77 -8.52
CA PRO A 153 15.35 -14.00 -8.35
C PRO A 153 16.84 -13.72 -8.15
N ILE A 154 17.44 -14.34 -7.12
CA ILE A 154 18.88 -14.40 -6.92
C ILE A 154 19.42 -15.70 -7.52
N ASP A 155 18.71 -16.79 -7.22
CA ASP A 155 18.97 -18.14 -7.66
C ASP A 155 17.65 -18.93 -7.74
N ASP A 156 17.73 -20.24 -7.94
CA ASP A 156 16.57 -21.12 -8.03
C ASP A 156 15.80 -21.31 -6.70
N LYS A 157 16.33 -20.80 -5.59
CA LYS A 157 15.76 -20.98 -4.23
C LYS A 157 15.50 -19.68 -3.49
N SER A 158 15.93 -18.55 -4.02
CA SER A 158 15.89 -17.29 -3.29
C SER A 158 15.58 -16.08 -4.15
N LEU A 159 14.90 -15.12 -3.49
CA LEU A 159 14.55 -13.83 -4.04
C LEU A 159 15.15 -12.72 -3.19
N TYR A 160 15.58 -11.64 -3.80
CA TYR A 160 15.63 -10.34 -3.12
C TYR A 160 14.29 -9.68 -3.18
N CYS A 161 13.85 -9.17 -2.04
CA CYS A 161 12.54 -8.55 -1.90
C CYS A 161 12.67 -7.13 -1.34
N LEU A 162 11.82 -6.27 -1.85
CA LEU A 162 11.58 -4.93 -1.35
C LEU A 162 10.13 -4.84 -0.89
N TYR A 163 9.91 -4.35 0.32
CA TYR A 163 8.59 -4.11 0.88
C TYR A 163 8.52 -2.70 1.46
N ALA A 164 7.74 -1.84 0.86
CA ALA A 164 7.57 -0.47 1.26
C ALA A 164 6.15 -0.23 1.75
N VAL A 165 6.05 0.36 2.92
CA VAL A 165 4.78 0.61 3.60
C VAL A 165 4.69 2.04 4.11
N SER A 166 3.48 2.59 4.08
CA SER A 166 3.19 3.81 4.80
C SER A 166 2.98 3.52 6.28
N LEU A 167 3.38 4.46 7.12
CA LEU A 167 3.24 4.37 8.56
C LEU A 167 1.97 5.07 9.02
N ALA A 168 1.23 4.42 9.92
CA ALA A 168 0.08 5.04 10.58
C ALA A 168 0.50 6.24 11.44
N GLU A 169 1.65 6.12 12.09
CA GLU A 169 2.27 7.15 12.94
C GLU A 169 3.79 7.01 12.82
N PRO A 170 4.56 8.11 12.94
CA PRO A 170 6.02 8.05 12.93
C PRO A 170 6.56 7.10 14.01
N ILE A 171 7.60 6.34 13.67
CA ILE A 171 8.33 5.53 14.64
C ILE A 171 9.32 6.43 15.38
N GLN A 172 9.22 6.43 16.70
CA GLN A 172 10.01 7.32 17.54
C GLN A 172 11.41 6.77 17.79
N ASP A 173 12.33 7.66 18.21
CA ASP A 173 13.64 7.24 18.68
C ASP A 173 13.52 6.34 19.90
N GLY A 174 14.29 5.22 19.93
CA GLY A 174 14.23 4.22 20.97
C GLY A 174 12.97 3.35 20.94
N GLU A 175 12.09 3.49 19.95
CA GLU A 175 10.89 2.67 19.85
C GLU A 175 11.23 1.22 19.50
N GLU A 176 10.52 0.29 20.14
CA GLU A 176 10.68 -1.15 19.95
C GLU A 176 9.59 -1.71 19.03
N LEU A 177 10.02 -2.38 17.98
CA LEU A 177 9.19 -3.09 17.02
C LEU A 177 9.39 -4.59 17.15
N ILE A 178 8.35 -5.39 16.95
CA ILE A 178 8.43 -6.85 16.95
C ILE A 178 8.23 -7.34 15.53
N PHE A 179 9.25 -7.98 14.98
CA PHE A 179 9.21 -8.65 13.68
C PHE A 179 9.10 -10.17 13.84
N GLY A 180 8.47 -10.83 12.87
CA GLY A 180 8.35 -12.28 12.84
C GLY A 180 7.41 -12.86 13.92
N ALA A 181 6.56 -12.04 14.52
CA ALA A 181 5.52 -12.52 15.43
C ALA A 181 4.51 -13.39 14.66
N ARG A 182 4.13 -14.53 15.25
CA ARG A 182 3.17 -15.47 14.65
C ARG A 182 1.82 -15.34 15.32
N TRP A 183 0.76 -15.44 14.52
CA TRP A 183 -0.59 -15.51 15.03
C TRP A 183 -0.82 -16.86 15.72
N ASP A 184 -1.10 -16.85 17.01
CA ASP A 184 -1.47 -18.03 17.77
C ASP A 184 -2.99 -18.16 17.82
N GLN A 185 -3.52 -19.11 17.08
CA GLN A 185 -4.95 -19.35 16.98
C GLN A 185 -5.64 -19.64 18.31
N PRO A 186 -5.06 -20.49 19.21
CA PRO A 186 -5.69 -20.76 20.50
C PRO A 186 -5.80 -19.55 21.42
N SER A 187 -4.77 -18.73 21.47
CA SER A 187 -4.76 -17.53 22.34
C SER A 187 -5.39 -16.32 21.69
N MET A 188 -5.60 -16.34 20.38
CA MET A 188 -6.01 -15.18 19.58
C MET A 188 -5.08 -13.98 19.78
N GLN A 189 -3.80 -14.22 19.91
CA GLN A 189 -2.75 -13.23 20.12
C GLN A 189 -1.54 -13.53 19.24
N TYR A 190 -0.71 -12.53 19.03
CA TYR A 190 0.58 -12.73 18.39
C TYR A 190 1.63 -13.10 19.46
N ALA A 191 2.44 -14.10 19.16
CA ALA A 191 3.48 -14.61 20.05
C ALA A 191 4.80 -14.79 19.31
N GLY A 192 5.90 -14.73 20.06
CA GLY A 192 7.24 -14.86 19.53
C GLY A 192 7.72 -13.59 18.79
N GLY A 193 8.69 -13.79 17.91
CA GLY A 193 9.32 -12.73 17.15
C GLY A 193 10.60 -12.21 17.75
N THR A 194 11.16 -11.16 17.15
CA THR A 194 12.38 -10.48 17.60
C THR A 194 12.09 -9.01 17.79
N VAL A 195 12.54 -8.47 18.90
CA VAL A 195 12.44 -7.03 19.21
C VAL A 195 13.55 -6.31 18.46
N VAL A 196 13.16 -5.31 17.68
CA VAL A 196 14.06 -4.39 16.99
C VAL A 196 13.90 -3.01 17.63
N THR A 197 14.95 -2.51 18.26
CA THR A 197 15.00 -1.15 18.82
C THR A 197 15.55 -0.22 17.76
N ILE A 198 14.81 0.83 17.44
CA ILE A 198 15.18 1.81 16.42
C ILE A 198 15.88 3.00 17.08
N ASP A 199 17.14 3.23 16.73
CA ASP A 199 17.90 4.41 17.12
C ASP A 199 17.93 5.40 15.96
N ARG A 200 17.29 6.54 16.17
CA ARG A 200 17.19 7.66 15.22
C ARG A 200 18.12 8.81 15.58
N SER A 201 18.99 8.66 16.56
CA SER A 201 19.84 9.75 17.06
C SER A 201 20.74 10.38 16.00
N HIS A 202 21.07 9.65 14.95
CA HIS A 202 21.86 10.08 13.81
C HIS A 202 21.07 10.19 12.51
N ALA A 203 19.76 9.97 12.57
CA ALA A 203 18.92 10.01 11.39
C ALA A 203 18.75 11.44 10.84
N GLU A 204 18.98 11.60 9.55
CA GLU A 204 18.70 12.81 8.81
C GLU A 204 17.51 12.57 7.87
N ASP A 205 16.30 12.73 8.40
CA ASP A 205 15.08 12.53 7.62
C ASP A 205 14.92 13.65 6.59
N PRO A 206 14.96 13.33 5.30
CA PRO A 206 14.82 14.31 4.22
C PRO A 206 13.37 14.76 4.01
N THR A 207 12.42 14.23 4.74
CA THR A 207 11.00 14.56 4.60
C THR A 207 10.73 16.01 4.97
N VAL A 208 10.09 16.74 4.08
CA VAL A 208 9.56 18.08 4.36
C VAL A 208 8.06 17.94 4.65
N ALA A 209 7.66 18.23 5.87
CA ALA A 209 6.29 18.07 6.31
C ALA A 209 5.65 19.35 6.81
N TYR A 210 4.35 19.47 6.56
CA TYR A 210 3.48 20.56 6.97
C TYR A 210 2.29 20.00 7.75
N THR A 211 1.80 20.74 8.73
CA THR A 211 0.62 20.40 9.52
C THR A 211 -0.42 21.52 9.36
N PRO A 212 -1.07 21.62 8.19
CA PRO A 212 -1.91 22.78 7.88
C PRO A 212 -3.09 22.94 8.81
N GLY A 213 -3.63 21.83 9.34
CA GLY A 213 -4.84 21.84 10.16
C GLY A 213 -6.05 22.45 9.43
N THR A 214 -6.05 22.44 8.10
CA THR A 214 -7.13 23.01 7.29
C THR A 214 -8.39 22.17 7.49
N GLU A 215 -9.45 22.83 7.96
CA GLU A 215 -10.76 22.20 8.14
C GLU A 215 -11.70 22.56 7.00
N LEU A 216 -12.43 21.56 6.52
CA LEU A 216 -13.48 21.70 5.52
C LEU A 216 -14.78 21.10 6.08
N GLN A 217 -15.84 21.89 6.05
CA GLN A 217 -17.20 21.39 6.26
C GLN A 217 -17.98 21.56 4.96
N LEU A 218 -18.46 20.47 4.42
CA LEU A 218 -19.08 20.42 3.11
C LEU A 218 -20.32 19.55 3.15
N THR A 219 -21.44 20.08 2.63
CA THR A 219 -22.60 19.26 2.29
C THR A 219 -22.52 18.92 0.82
N TYR A 220 -22.29 17.67 0.51
CA TYR A 220 -21.89 17.25 -0.83
C TYR A 220 -22.47 15.88 -1.21
N ASN A 221 -22.77 15.70 -2.46
CA ASN A 221 -23.12 14.41 -3.02
C ASN A 221 -22.13 14.03 -4.12
N PRO A 222 -21.15 13.14 -3.84
CA PRO A 222 -20.19 12.68 -4.84
C PRO A 222 -20.79 11.65 -5.82
N TRP A 223 -21.96 11.10 -5.50
CA TRP A 223 -22.56 10.02 -6.26
C TRP A 223 -23.91 10.42 -6.84
N ALA A 224 -24.04 10.44 -8.15
CA ALA A 224 -25.29 10.81 -8.81
C ALA A 224 -26.48 9.98 -8.30
N GLY A 225 -27.56 10.67 -7.97
CA GLY A 225 -28.80 10.05 -7.51
C GLY A 225 -28.83 9.66 -6.02
N GLU A 226 -27.77 9.90 -5.27
CA GLU A 226 -27.76 9.77 -3.82
C GLU A 226 -28.16 11.08 -3.10
N ALA A 227 -28.40 10.99 -1.81
CA ALA A 227 -28.67 12.17 -0.98
C ALA A 227 -27.35 12.91 -0.65
N GLU A 228 -27.44 14.22 -0.50
CA GLU A 228 -26.35 15.01 0.03
C GLU A 228 -25.97 14.54 1.45
N ARG A 229 -24.67 14.53 1.72
CA ARG A 229 -24.10 14.16 3.01
C ARG A 229 -23.24 15.30 3.54
N SER A 230 -23.16 15.40 4.84
CA SER A 230 -22.27 16.34 5.50
C SER A 230 -20.93 15.67 5.77
N TYR A 231 -19.88 16.25 5.23
CA TYR A 231 -18.48 15.84 5.44
C TYR A 231 -17.79 16.89 6.30
N HIS A 232 -17.07 16.43 7.30
CA HIS A 232 -16.11 17.25 8.03
C HIS A 232 -14.74 16.64 7.84
N MET A 233 -13.87 17.34 7.13
CA MET A 233 -12.51 16.87 6.82
C MET A 233 -11.47 17.80 7.43
N VAL A 234 -10.36 17.23 7.87
CA VAL A 234 -9.20 17.95 8.37
C VAL A 234 -7.97 17.43 7.65
N ILE A 235 -7.21 18.32 7.03
CA ILE A 235 -5.91 18.00 6.47
C ILE A 235 -4.90 18.06 7.60
N ASP A 236 -4.57 16.91 8.18
CA ASP A 236 -3.69 16.83 9.33
C ASP A 236 -2.22 17.01 8.96
N ARG A 237 -1.81 16.50 7.79
CA ARG A 237 -0.41 16.49 7.37
C ARG A 237 -0.28 16.48 5.86
N VAL A 238 0.70 17.20 5.34
CA VAL A 238 1.21 17.07 3.97
C VAL A 238 2.71 16.84 4.08
N ALA A 239 3.21 15.75 3.50
CA ALA A 239 4.62 15.36 3.56
C ALA A 239 5.17 15.13 2.15
N PHE A 240 6.30 15.75 1.86
CA PHE A 240 7.08 15.52 0.65
C PHE A 240 8.24 14.60 1.01
N THR A 241 8.14 13.35 0.59
CA THR A 241 9.10 12.30 0.95
C THR A 241 9.91 11.83 -0.25
N PRO A 242 11.04 11.14 -0.06
CA PRO A 242 11.76 10.51 -1.16
C PRO A 242 10.96 9.44 -1.91
N PHE A 243 9.91 8.90 -1.28
CA PHE A 243 9.10 7.80 -1.78
C PHE A 243 7.76 8.24 -2.38
N GLY A 244 7.59 9.51 -2.67
CA GLY A 244 6.34 10.13 -3.08
C GLY A 244 5.79 11.03 -1.99
N ASN A 245 4.78 11.82 -2.35
CA ASN A 245 4.22 12.82 -1.47
C ASN A 245 2.92 12.29 -0.88
N ARG A 246 2.65 12.65 0.37
CA ARG A 246 1.53 12.11 1.14
C ARG A 246 0.71 13.24 1.75
N MET A 247 -0.59 13.14 1.60
CA MET A 247 -1.54 13.99 2.33
C MET A 247 -2.38 13.11 3.24
N VAL A 248 -2.38 13.40 4.53
CA VAL A 248 -3.21 12.72 5.52
C VAL A 248 -4.48 13.51 5.74
N ILE A 249 -5.60 12.91 5.38
CA ILE A 249 -6.93 13.50 5.50
C ILE A 249 -7.68 12.71 6.57
N ARG A 250 -8.10 13.40 7.62
CA ARG A 250 -8.99 12.84 8.61
C ARG A 250 -10.40 13.34 8.33
N SER A 251 -11.34 12.43 8.19
CA SER A 251 -12.73 12.79 7.92
C SER A 251 -13.68 12.16 8.90
N GLU A 252 -14.72 12.90 9.25
CA GLU A 252 -15.84 12.47 10.08
C GLU A 252 -17.03 12.23 9.15
N CYS A 253 -17.57 11.03 9.18
CA CYS A 253 -18.77 10.68 8.45
C CYS A 253 -19.81 10.10 9.42
N THR A 254 -21.06 10.53 9.28
CA THR A 254 -22.17 10.08 10.12
C THR A 254 -22.77 8.75 9.64
N ASP A 255 -22.46 8.36 8.41
CA ASP A 255 -22.97 7.15 7.77
C ASP A 255 -21.85 6.14 7.53
N ASP A 256 -22.19 4.84 7.55
CA ASP A 256 -21.25 3.70 7.45
C ASP A 256 -20.52 3.59 6.08
N LEU A 257 -20.61 4.58 5.20
CA LEU A 257 -20.01 4.54 3.87
C LEU A 257 -18.84 5.51 3.79
N SER A 258 -17.90 5.20 2.93
CA SER A 258 -16.62 5.91 2.74
C SER A 258 -16.70 7.40 3.05
N ALA A 259 -15.93 7.83 4.04
CA ALA A 259 -15.88 9.21 4.50
C ALA A 259 -15.13 10.13 3.52
N VAL A 260 -14.77 9.63 2.36
CA VAL A 260 -13.99 10.36 1.37
C VAL A 260 -14.57 10.14 -0.03
N PHE A 261 -14.59 11.20 -0.78
CA PHE A 261 -14.96 11.22 -2.17
C PHE A 261 -13.72 11.49 -3.04
N PRO A 262 -13.75 11.17 -4.34
CA PRO A 262 -12.63 11.41 -5.23
C PRO A 262 -12.24 12.90 -5.23
N LEU A 263 -10.94 13.16 -5.18
CA LEU A 263 -10.35 14.49 -5.14
C LEU A 263 -9.39 14.68 -6.32
N TYR A 264 -9.54 15.80 -6.99
CA TYR A 264 -8.60 16.27 -8.00
C TYR A 264 -7.62 17.24 -7.33
N LEU A 265 -6.34 16.99 -7.45
CA LEU A 265 -5.30 17.74 -6.78
C LEU A 265 -4.53 18.59 -7.78
N THR A 266 -4.34 19.87 -7.47
CA THR A 266 -3.50 20.79 -8.24
C THR A 266 -2.54 21.52 -7.32
N ASP A 267 -1.45 22.01 -7.91
CA ASP A 267 -0.52 22.91 -7.25
C ASP A 267 -1.00 24.37 -7.29
N ASP A 268 -0.17 25.31 -6.85
CA ASP A 268 -0.47 26.74 -6.83
C ASP A 268 -0.39 27.42 -8.22
N GLN A 269 0.09 26.72 -9.24
CA GLN A 269 0.06 27.13 -10.64
C GLN A 269 -1.18 26.60 -11.38
N GLY A 270 -1.92 25.70 -10.76
CA GLY A 270 -3.07 25.01 -11.34
C GLY A 270 -2.69 23.74 -12.11
N ASP A 271 -1.42 23.32 -12.03
CA ASP A 271 -0.97 22.09 -12.66
C ASP A 271 -1.47 20.87 -11.87
N ARG A 272 -1.97 19.87 -12.59
CA ARG A 272 -2.46 18.63 -12.00
C ARG A 272 -1.32 17.85 -11.34
N LEU A 273 -1.55 17.45 -10.10
CA LEU A 273 -0.69 16.49 -9.41
C LEU A 273 -1.26 15.08 -9.56
N THR A 274 -0.43 14.16 -10.01
CA THR A 274 -0.85 12.77 -10.24
C THR A 274 -1.04 12.05 -8.91
N THR A 275 -2.24 11.58 -8.63
CA THR A 275 -2.55 10.79 -7.43
C THR A 275 -2.52 9.30 -7.75
N TYR A 276 -1.96 8.46 -6.85
CA TYR A 276 -1.75 7.03 -7.15
C TYR A 276 -2.21 6.05 -6.07
N SER A 277 -2.48 6.49 -4.88
CA SER A 277 -3.04 5.61 -3.85
C SER A 277 -3.96 6.41 -2.93
N PHE A 278 -4.99 5.76 -2.48
CA PHE A 278 -5.94 6.31 -1.54
C PHE A 278 -6.33 5.22 -0.55
N GLY A 279 -5.62 5.18 0.58
CA GLY A 279 -5.89 4.21 1.64
C GLY A 279 -6.97 4.71 2.58
N GLU A 280 -8.01 3.91 2.77
CA GLU A 280 -9.04 4.16 3.78
C GLU A 280 -8.76 3.27 5.00
N ARG A 281 -8.68 3.86 6.18
CA ARG A 281 -8.60 3.11 7.43
C ARG A 281 -9.75 3.49 8.36
N THR A 282 -10.69 2.58 8.47
CA THR A 282 -11.76 2.69 9.46
C THR A 282 -11.20 2.32 10.84
N PRO A 283 -11.33 3.15 11.88
CA PRO A 283 -10.99 2.73 13.24
C PRO A 283 -11.84 1.51 13.61
N GLY A 284 -11.20 0.45 14.09
CA GLY A 284 -11.79 -0.87 14.35
C GLY A 284 -12.95 -0.94 15.35
N ASN A 285 -13.53 0.19 15.76
CA ASN A 285 -14.65 0.28 16.70
C ASN A 285 -15.67 1.36 16.30
N ALA A 286 -15.87 1.60 15.01
CA ALA A 286 -16.98 2.46 14.57
C ALA A 286 -18.32 1.81 14.97
N SER A 287 -19.01 2.38 15.92
CA SER A 287 -20.39 2.00 16.26
C SER A 287 -21.34 2.94 15.52
N LYS A 288 -22.51 2.41 15.07
CA LYS A 288 -23.58 3.17 14.39
C LYS A 288 -24.09 4.40 15.14
N THR A 289 -23.61 4.64 16.35
CA THR A 289 -24.12 5.71 17.24
C THR A 289 -23.08 6.80 17.55
N ARG A 290 -21.83 6.67 17.02
CA ARG A 290 -20.81 7.72 17.20
C ARG A 290 -20.15 7.97 15.87
N PRO A 291 -20.03 9.25 15.43
CA PRO A 291 -19.21 9.59 14.30
C PRO A 291 -17.79 9.09 14.57
N ALA A 292 -17.27 8.29 13.66
CA ALA A 292 -15.90 7.83 13.72
C ALA A 292 -15.07 8.66 12.74
N TRP A 293 -13.92 9.11 13.19
CA TRP A 293 -12.94 9.67 12.31
C TRP A 293 -12.31 8.55 11.50
N VAL A 294 -12.35 8.71 10.18
CA VAL A 294 -11.66 7.86 9.24
C VAL A 294 -10.43 8.61 8.77
N ARG A 295 -9.29 7.96 8.79
CA ARG A 295 -8.05 8.49 8.25
C ARG A 295 -7.87 7.96 6.83
N ASN A 296 -7.57 8.85 5.91
CA ASN A 296 -7.29 8.57 4.52
C ASN A 296 -5.91 9.13 4.17
N ASP A 297 -5.16 8.37 3.41
CA ASP A 297 -3.86 8.77 2.90
C ASP A 297 -3.96 8.94 1.38
N LEU A 298 -3.79 10.16 0.92
CA LEU A 298 -3.70 10.49 -0.49
C LEU A 298 -2.24 10.60 -0.87
N TRP A 299 -1.77 9.71 -1.75
CA TRP A 299 -0.42 9.76 -2.29
C TRP A 299 -0.42 10.43 -3.65
N PHE A 300 0.61 11.25 -3.91
CA PHE A 300 0.71 12.03 -5.14
C PHE A 300 2.16 12.35 -5.53
N PHE A 301 2.35 12.77 -6.76
CA PHE A 301 3.64 13.22 -7.29
C PHE A 301 3.61 14.70 -7.60
N GLY A 302 4.74 15.38 -7.42
CA GLY A 302 4.90 16.81 -7.70
C GLY A 302 4.47 17.73 -6.56
N GLY A 303 4.52 19.03 -6.80
CA GLY A 303 4.08 20.06 -5.85
C GLY A 303 5.08 20.42 -4.75
N GLU A 304 6.33 19.91 -4.78
CA GLU A 304 7.35 20.16 -3.74
C GLU A 304 7.74 21.64 -3.61
N GLN A 305 7.55 22.41 -4.66
CA GLN A 305 7.87 23.85 -4.70
C GLN A 305 6.65 24.75 -4.50
N SER A 306 5.47 24.17 -4.32
CA SER A 306 4.21 24.91 -4.22
C SER A 306 4.06 25.58 -2.86
N ALA A 307 3.46 26.76 -2.84
CA ALA A 307 3.07 27.44 -1.62
C ALA A 307 1.75 26.92 -1.05
N SER A 308 0.95 26.26 -1.87
CA SER A 308 -0.33 25.67 -1.50
C SER A 308 -0.73 24.57 -2.47
N LEU A 309 -1.62 23.70 -2.02
CA LEU A 309 -2.28 22.67 -2.83
C LEU A 309 -3.78 22.96 -2.88
N THR A 310 -4.41 22.73 -4.01
CA THR A 310 -5.87 22.87 -4.14
C THR A 310 -6.49 21.51 -4.39
N LEU A 311 -7.48 21.16 -3.57
CA LEU A 311 -8.28 19.95 -3.68
C LEU A 311 -9.65 20.32 -4.23
N THR A 312 -9.98 19.75 -5.37
CA THR A 312 -11.29 19.95 -6.01
C THR A 312 -12.07 18.64 -5.93
N PRO A 313 -13.24 18.62 -5.31
CA PRO A 313 -14.09 17.45 -5.31
C PRO A 313 -14.43 16.99 -6.73
N VAL A 314 -14.49 15.68 -6.91
CA VAL A 314 -14.94 15.05 -8.16
C VAL A 314 -16.23 14.32 -7.88
N ARG A 315 -17.24 14.52 -8.72
CA ARG A 315 -18.54 13.87 -8.60
C ARG A 315 -18.88 13.05 -9.83
N THR A 316 -19.65 12.00 -9.64
CA THR A 316 -20.27 11.28 -10.75
C THR A 316 -21.51 12.03 -11.23
N VAL A 317 -21.65 12.19 -12.54
CA VAL A 317 -22.78 12.90 -13.17
C VAL A 317 -24.02 12.01 -13.25
N ASP A 318 -23.81 10.69 -13.40
CA ASP A 318 -24.86 9.69 -13.48
C ASP A 318 -24.37 8.37 -12.84
N ASN A 319 -25.26 7.56 -12.31
CA ASN A 319 -24.96 6.29 -11.69
C ASN A 319 -25.08 5.07 -12.64
N ARG A 320 -25.25 5.30 -13.93
CA ARG A 320 -25.39 4.26 -14.95
C ARG A 320 -24.03 3.96 -15.59
N GLU A 321 -23.15 3.23 -14.89
CA GLU A 321 -21.76 2.95 -15.30
C GLU A 321 -21.66 2.37 -16.71
N ASP A 322 -22.50 1.39 -17.06
CA ASP A 322 -22.51 0.72 -18.35
C ASP A 322 -22.75 1.66 -19.55
N ARG A 323 -23.29 2.86 -19.30
CA ARG A 323 -23.58 3.86 -20.33
C ARG A 323 -22.35 4.70 -20.72
N TYR A 324 -21.37 4.76 -19.82
CA TYR A 324 -20.19 5.62 -19.94
C TYR A 324 -18.91 4.85 -20.18
N PHE A 325 -19.00 3.52 -20.25
CA PHE A 325 -17.85 2.69 -20.50
C PHE A 325 -17.54 2.65 -21.98
N ALA A 326 -16.41 3.26 -22.34
CA ALA A 326 -15.93 3.35 -23.71
C ALA A 326 -14.60 2.60 -23.88
N ARG A 327 -14.27 2.30 -25.14
CA ARG A 327 -12.99 1.68 -25.51
C ARG A 327 -12.33 2.53 -26.60
N THR A 328 -11.08 2.88 -26.38
CA THR A 328 -10.23 3.56 -27.37
C THR A 328 -9.13 2.60 -27.79
N VAL A 329 -9.05 2.36 -29.10
CA VAL A 329 -8.06 1.45 -29.70
C VAL A 329 -6.93 2.26 -30.27
N VAL A 330 -5.70 2.01 -29.82
CA VAL A 330 -4.48 2.74 -30.20
C VAL A 330 -3.50 1.77 -30.81
N PRO A 331 -3.03 1.97 -32.05
CA PRO A 331 -1.97 1.15 -32.63
C PRO A 331 -0.71 1.19 -31.75
N LEU A 332 -0.08 0.04 -31.49
CA LEU A 332 1.17 -0.01 -30.73
C LEU A 332 2.31 0.79 -31.40
N SER A 333 2.24 0.96 -32.73
CA SER A 333 3.19 1.80 -33.48
C SER A 333 3.13 3.29 -33.15
N ASP A 334 2.01 3.74 -32.59
CA ASP A 334 1.76 5.15 -32.25
C ASP A 334 2.14 5.46 -30.79
N LEU A 335 2.62 4.46 -30.06
CA LEU A 335 3.08 4.57 -28.67
C LEU A 335 4.61 4.58 -28.59
N PRO A 336 5.21 5.30 -27.64
CA PRO A 336 4.56 6.13 -26.59
C PRO A 336 3.92 7.41 -27.18
N GLY A 337 2.90 7.93 -26.49
CA GLY A 337 2.22 9.14 -26.95
C GLY A 337 0.93 9.48 -26.21
N LYS A 338 0.38 10.63 -26.57
CA LYS A 338 -0.85 11.15 -26.02
C LYS A 338 -2.07 10.51 -26.70
N VAL A 339 -3.02 10.06 -25.89
CA VAL A 339 -4.27 9.43 -26.33
C VAL A 339 -5.44 10.33 -25.93
N SER A 340 -6.25 10.73 -26.91
CA SER A 340 -7.46 11.53 -26.67
C SER A 340 -8.71 10.65 -26.69
N PHE A 341 -9.63 10.92 -25.78
CA PHE A 341 -10.90 10.21 -25.63
C PHE A 341 -12.05 10.99 -26.28
N GLY A 342 -13.18 10.31 -26.46
CA GLY A 342 -14.35 10.87 -27.16
C GLY A 342 -15.00 12.05 -26.44
N ASP A 343 -14.83 12.17 -25.13
CA ASP A 343 -15.31 13.29 -24.30
C ASP A 343 -14.34 14.50 -24.28
N GLY A 344 -13.24 14.42 -25.03
CA GLY A 344 -12.24 15.48 -25.12
C GLY A 344 -11.18 15.43 -24.00
N THR A 345 -11.27 14.47 -23.08
CA THR A 345 -10.22 14.21 -22.11
C THR A 345 -9.08 13.39 -22.73
N ASP A 346 -7.98 13.25 -22.04
CA ASP A 346 -6.79 12.56 -22.54
C ASP A 346 -5.99 11.87 -21.43
N CYS A 347 -5.15 10.92 -21.86
CA CYS A 347 -4.04 10.39 -21.06
C CYS A 347 -2.78 10.35 -21.92
N GLU A 348 -1.62 10.12 -21.32
CA GLU A 348 -0.36 9.96 -22.02
C GLU A 348 0.29 8.63 -21.61
N ILE A 349 0.55 7.78 -22.61
CA ILE A 349 1.33 6.56 -22.42
C ILE A 349 2.79 6.92 -22.60
N VAL A 350 3.56 6.84 -21.53
CA VAL A 350 4.98 7.25 -21.52
C VAL A 350 5.89 6.09 -21.89
N ARG A 351 5.57 4.89 -21.42
CA ARG A 351 6.32 3.67 -21.70
C ARG A 351 5.41 2.45 -21.70
N LEU A 352 5.67 1.51 -22.58
CA LEU A 352 5.01 0.22 -22.65
C LEU A 352 6.06 -0.87 -22.86
N ASP A 353 6.13 -1.82 -21.93
CA ASP A 353 6.98 -3.00 -22.01
C ASP A 353 6.09 -4.23 -22.16
N LEU A 354 6.36 -5.00 -23.20
CA LEU A 354 5.65 -6.24 -23.51
C LEU A 354 6.59 -7.41 -23.35
N GLN A 355 6.20 -8.37 -22.56
CA GLN A 355 6.93 -9.61 -22.32
C GLN A 355 5.99 -10.80 -22.42
N PRO A 356 6.49 -12.03 -22.64
CA PRO A 356 5.65 -13.23 -22.65
C PRO A 356 4.82 -13.39 -21.39
N GLU A 357 5.33 -12.93 -20.24
CA GLU A 357 4.70 -13.02 -18.93
C GLU A 357 3.61 -11.98 -18.70
N GLY A 358 3.66 -10.85 -19.42
CA GLY A 358 2.70 -9.80 -19.21
C GLY A 358 3.02 -8.48 -19.88
N MET A 359 2.21 -7.48 -19.56
CA MET A 359 2.36 -6.11 -20.02
C MET A 359 2.63 -5.21 -18.82
N ARG A 360 3.58 -4.31 -18.97
CA ARG A 360 3.82 -3.19 -18.04
C ARG A 360 3.74 -1.89 -18.78
N LEU A 361 3.06 -0.94 -18.21
CA LEU A 361 2.78 0.35 -18.82
C LEU A 361 2.93 1.45 -17.78
N TRP A 362 3.54 2.56 -18.19
CA TRP A 362 3.64 3.78 -17.39
C TRP A 362 2.93 4.91 -18.09
N TYR A 363 2.11 5.65 -17.35
CA TYR A 363 1.24 6.65 -17.94
C TYR A 363 0.98 7.83 -17.00
N LEU A 364 0.56 8.93 -17.62
CA LEU A 364 -0.05 10.08 -16.96
C LEU A 364 -1.55 10.10 -17.29
N PRO A 365 -2.42 10.26 -16.30
CA PRO A 365 -3.86 10.27 -16.55
C PRO A 365 -4.35 11.52 -17.30
N GLY A 366 -3.47 12.49 -17.58
CA GLY A 366 -3.79 13.70 -18.33
C GLY A 366 -4.96 14.47 -17.74
N SER A 367 -5.95 14.80 -18.53
CA SER A 367 -7.20 15.44 -18.08
C SER A 367 -8.30 14.45 -17.69
N HIS A 368 -8.09 13.15 -17.90
CA HIS A 368 -9.09 12.12 -17.57
C HIS A 368 -9.25 11.96 -16.05
N LEU A 369 -10.49 11.82 -15.58
CA LEU A 369 -10.81 11.75 -14.13
C LEU A 369 -11.21 10.36 -13.67
N GLY A 370 -11.62 9.50 -14.59
CA GLY A 370 -12.20 8.21 -14.28
C GLY A 370 -11.20 7.07 -14.32
N TYR A 371 -11.75 5.88 -14.32
CA TYR A 371 -11.00 4.63 -14.46
C TYR A 371 -10.34 4.53 -15.84
N LEU A 372 -9.11 4.02 -15.85
CA LEU A 372 -8.38 3.60 -17.03
C LEU A 372 -7.96 2.13 -16.87
N GLY A 373 -8.40 1.28 -17.79
CA GLY A 373 -7.97 -0.10 -17.90
C GLY A 373 -7.26 -0.33 -19.23
N PHE A 374 -6.29 -1.21 -19.27
CA PHE A 374 -5.46 -1.42 -20.46
C PHE A 374 -5.40 -2.90 -20.81
N GLU A 375 -5.58 -3.20 -22.10
CA GLU A 375 -5.51 -4.56 -22.67
C GLU A 375 -4.73 -4.53 -23.98
N LEU A 376 -4.11 -5.65 -24.33
CA LEU A 376 -3.57 -5.85 -25.67
C LEU A 376 -4.64 -6.42 -26.60
N GLY A 377 -4.71 -5.86 -27.80
CA GLY A 377 -5.62 -6.30 -28.84
C GLY A 377 -4.94 -6.63 -30.15
N ASP A 378 -5.65 -7.35 -31.01
CA ASP A 378 -5.29 -7.57 -32.41
C ASP A 378 -5.43 -6.27 -33.24
N GLU A 379 -5.37 -6.36 -34.56
CA GLU A 379 -5.56 -5.20 -35.46
C GLU A 379 -6.94 -4.57 -35.39
N ASN A 380 -7.96 -5.29 -34.89
CA ASN A 380 -9.33 -4.81 -34.72
C ASN A 380 -9.61 -4.30 -33.30
N GLY A 381 -8.68 -4.48 -32.38
CA GLY A 381 -8.84 -4.19 -30.97
C GLY A 381 -9.56 -5.31 -30.20
N ASP A 382 -9.67 -6.51 -30.78
CA ASP A 382 -10.17 -7.66 -30.04
C ASP A 382 -9.05 -8.19 -29.12
N PRO A 383 -9.37 -8.56 -27.85
CA PRO A 383 -8.37 -9.03 -26.90
C PRO A 383 -7.60 -10.25 -27.44
N ILE A 384 -6.28 -10.21 -27.35
CA ILE A 384 -5.42 -11.35 -27.77
C ILE A 384 -5.42 -12.49 -26.74
N SER A 385 -5.90 -12.26 -25.54
CA SER A 385 -6.10 -13.29 -24.50
C SER A 385 -7.38 -13.02 -23.73
N ASN A 386 -8.17 -14.06 -23.50
CA ASN A 386 -9.39 -13.99 -22.72
C ASN A 386 -9.15 -14.17 -21.21
N ASP A 387 -7.93 -14.52 -20.81
CA ASP A 387 -7.59 -14.91 -19.44
C ASP A 387 -6.57 -13.93 -18.82
N VAL A 388 -6.83 -12.62 -18.98
CA VAL A 388 -6.05 -11.60 -18.32
C VAL A 388 -6.53 -11.42 -16.90
N VAL A 389 -5.72 -11.79 -15.92
CA VAL A 389 -5.90 -11.31 -14.56
C VAL A 389 -5.25 -9.93 -14.48
N GLY A 390 -6.04 -8.90 -14.78
CA GLY A 390 -5.58 -7.54 -14.63
C GLY A 390 -5.35 -7.22 -13.16
N HIS A 391 -4.15 -6.81 -12.83
CA HIS A 391 -3.85 -6.18 -11.56
C HIS A 391 -3.30 -4.80 -11.85
N SER A 392 -4.11 -3.81 -11.56
CA SER A 392 -3.59 -2.47 -11.40
C SER A 392 -2.77 -2.44 -10.12
N ALA A 393 -1.48 -2.73 -10.21
CA ALA A 393 -0.58 -2.22 -9.19
C ALA A 393 -0.60 -0.69 -9.37
N ASN A 394 -1.18 0.04 -8.42
CA ASN A 394 -1.13 1.50 -8.38
C ASN A 394 0.28 2.00 -8.05
N THR A 395 1.28 1.26 -8.46
CA THR A 395 2.69 1.57 -8.25
C THR A 395 3.18 2.24 -9.51
N GLY A 396 3.56 3.48 -9.39
CA GLY A 396 4.17 4.23 -10.47
C GLY A 396 5.67 4.37 -10.28
N SER A 397 6.32 5.00 -11.22
CA SER A 397 7.67 5.52 -11.05
C SER A 397 7.62 6.80 -10.22
N VAL A 398 7.99 6.72 -8.93
CA VAL A 398 8.07 7.90 -8.05
C VAL A 398 9.06 8.94 -8.58
N ALA A 399 10.18 8.47 -9.15
CA ALA A 399 11.21 9.34 -9.71
C ALA A 399 10.71 10.14 -10.92
N GLU A 400 9.83 9.54 -11.73
CA GLU A 400 9.31 10.14 -12.97
C GLU A 400 7.91 10.75 -12.77
N GLY A 401 7.26 10.50 -11.64
CA GLY A 401 5.89 10.96 -11.38
C GLY A 401 4.83 10.23 -12.20
N LEU A 402 5.09 8.99 -12.60
CA LEU A 402 4.24 8.20 -13.48
C LEU A 402 3.41 7.17 -12.72
N LEU A 403 2.20 6.91 -13.17
CA LEU A 403 1.40 5.76 -12.75
C LEU A 403 1.86 4.51 -13.51
N GLY A 404 1.88 3.38 -12.79
CA GLY A 404 2.16 2.07 -13.36
C GLY A 404 0.89 1.24 -13.50
N TYR A 405 0.80 0.48 -14.58
CA TYR A 405 -0.19 -0.56 -14.77
C TYR A 405 0.52 -1.83 -15.19
N GLY A 406 0.25 -2.92 -14.48
CA GLY A 406 0.76 -4.23 -14.83
C GLY A 406 -0.39 -5.21 -15.00
N CYS A 407 -0.37 -5.99 -16.04
CA CYS A 407 -1.21 -7.17 -16.18
C CYS A 407 -0.35 -8.38 -16.50
N TYR A 408 -0.74 -9.51 -15.96
CA TYR A 408 -0.12 -10.79 -16.23
C TYR A 408 -1.11 -11.66 -16.99
N TRP A 409 -0.58 -12.47 -17.93
CA TRP A 409 -1.40 -13.40 -18.68
C TRP A 409 -1.53 -14.68 -17.87
N THR A 410 -2.74 -15.20 -17.72
CA THR A 410 -2.98 -16.49 -17.07
C THR A 410 -3.69 -17.42 -18.00
N ALA A 411 -3.18 -18.63 -18.15
CA ALA A 411 -3.89 -19.73 -18.80
C ALA A 411 -3.99 -20.91 -17.82
N GLU A 412 -5.14 -21.58 -17.76
CA GLU A 412 -5.28 -22.80 -17.01
C GLU A 412 -4.69 -23.96 -17.82
N TYR A 413 -3.58 -24.52 -17.34
CA TYR A 413 -2.99 -25.71 -17.92
C TYR A 413 -2.95 -26.83 -16.89
N LYS A 414 -3.72 -27.89 -17.10
CA LYS A 414 -3.84 -29.07 -16.20
C LYS A 414 -4.21 -28.72 -14.75
N GLY A 415 -5.06 -27.72 -14.55
CA GLY A 415 -5.46 -27.27 -13.22
C GLY A 415 -4.43 -26.39 -12.52
N GLN A 416 -3.43 -25.90 -13.24
CA GLN A 416 -2.47 -24.91 -12.81
C GLN A 416 -2.61 -23.67 -13.67
N TYR A 417 -2.56 -22.49 -13.04
CA TYR A 417 -2.48 -21.23 -13.77
C TYR A 417 -1.03 -21.06 -14.25
N VAL A 418 -0.86 -21.06 -15.56
CA VAL A 418 0.43 -20.78 -16.21
C VAL A 418 0.30 -19.44 -16.90
N SER A 419 1.20 -18.55 -16.56
CA SER A 419 1.17 -17.16 -16.98
C SER A 419 2.16 -16.96 -18.11
N MET A 420 1.77 -17.22 -19.34
CA MET A 420 2.60 -16.79 -20.50
C MET A 420 1.79 -16.77 -21.79
N LEU A 421 1.96 -15.73 -22.60
CA LEU A 421 1.65 -15.77 -24.01
C LEU A 421 2.82 -16.41 -24.77
N THR A 422 2.49 -17.25 -25.75
CA THR A 422 3.49 -17.71 -26.71
C THR A 422 4.00 -16.52 -27.55
N GLU A 423 5.19 -16.63 -28.11
CA GLU A 423 5.70 -15.62 -29.04
C GLU A 423 4.75 -15.35 -30.21
N GLU A 424 4.01 -16.40 -30.67
CA GLU A 424 3.01 -16.28 -31.74
C GLU A 424 1.80 -15.47 -31.31
N GLU A 425 1.31 -15.66 -30.09
CA GLU A 425 0.20 -14.86 -29.53
C GLU A 425 0.64 -13.42 -29.27
N LEU A 426 1.81 -13.23 -28.68
CA LEU A 426 2.34 -11.89 -28.46
C LEU A 426 2.59 -11.13 -29.79
N ALA A 427 3.00 -11.84 -30.85
CA ALA A 427 3.14 -11.26 -32.19
C ALA A 427 1.81 -10.81 -32.82
N GLN A 428 0.67 -11.30 -32.32
CA GLN A 428 -0.68 -10.86 -32.73
C GLN A 428 -1.08 -9.54 -32.11
N ALA A 429 -0.44 -9.11 -31.01
CA ALA A 429 -0.68 -7.80 -30.41
C ALA A 429 -0.32 -6.69 -31.40
N LYS A 430 -1.29 -5.89 -31.76
CA LYS A 430 -1.15 -4.75 -32.69
C LYS A 430 -1.63 -3.45 -32.08
N THR A 431 -2.48 -3.53 -31.07
CA THR A 431 -3.11 -2.37 -30.47
C THR A 431 -3.08 -2.45 -28.94
N LEU A 432 -3.07 -1.28 -28.31
CA LEU A 432 -3.43 -1.09 -26.91
C LEU A 432 -4.91 -0.64 -26.87
N VAL A 433 -5.71 -1.40 -26.16
CA VAL A 433 -7.13 -1.06 -25.94
C VAL A 433 -7.26 -0.43 -24.57
N ILE A 434 -7.74 0.81 -24.55
CA ILE A 434 -7.93 1.56 -23.30
C ILE A 434 -9.43 1.61 -23.01
N SER A 435 -9.80 0.94 -21.91
CA SER A 435 -11.15 0.99 -21.37
C SER A 435 -11.26 2.13 -20.37
N HIS A 436 -12.24 3.00 -20.53
CA HIS A 436 -12.35 4.22 -19.73
C HIS A 436 -13.80 4.65 -19.57
N HIS A 437 -14.05 5.54 -18.59
CA HIS A 437 -15.36 6.16 -18.40
C HIS A 437 -15.40 7.52 -19.10
N GLU A 438 -16.30 7.71 -20.07
CA GLU A 438 -16.51 8.99 -20.76
C GLU A 438 -17.62 9.80 -20.09
N GLY A 439 -17.31 11.03 -19.68
CA GLY A 439 -18.30 11.99 -19.15
C GLY A 439 -19.01 11.54 -17.88
N LEU A 440 -18.48 10.51 -17.20
CA LEU A 440 -19.06 10.00 -15.95
C LEU A 440 -18.71 10.88 -14.76
N MET A 441 -17.54 11.49 -14.78
CA MET A 441 -17.00 12.27 -13.66
C MET A 441 -16.71 13.71 -14.08
N GLU A 442 -17.02 14.65 -13.21
CA GLU A 442 -16.68 16.06 -13.38
C GLU A 442 -16.09 16.65 -12.10
N GLN A 443 -15.23 17.65 -12.26
CA GLN A 443 -14.74 18.45 -11.16
C GLN A 443 -15.82 19.41 -10.67
N ASP A 444 -15.84 19.65 -9.35
CA ASP A 444 -16.72 20.64 -8.73
C ASP A 444 -15.88 21.80 -8.15
N PRO A 445 -15.53 22.80 -9.00
CA PRO A 445 -14.69 23.90 -8.58
C PRO A 445 -15.36 24.84 -7.58
N GLU A 446 -16.69 24.82 -7.45
CA GLU A 446 -17.41 25.62 -6.45
C GLU A 446 -17.08 25.17 -5.02
N HIS A 447 -16.73 23.91 -4.86
CA HIS A 447 -16.36 23.31 -3.58
C HIS A 447 -14.85 23.05 -3.44
N ALA A 448 -14.06 23.61 -4.36
CA ALA A 448 -12.60 23.53 -4.25
C ALA A 448 -12.08 24.27 -3.01
N PHE A 449 -11.08 23.70 -2.37
CA PHE A 449 -10.44 24.31 -1.20
C PHE A 449 -8.92 24.24 -1.27
N THR A 450 -8.27 25.25 -0.71
CA THR A 450 -6.83 25.40 -0.76
C THR A 450 -6.20 25.07 0.60
N VAL A 451 -5.16 24.28 0.56
CA VAL A 451 -4.34 23.87 1.71
C VAL A 451 -3.04 24.62 1.65
N PRO A 452 -2.78 25.58 2.55
CA PRO A 452 -1.52 26.33 2.56
C PRO A 452 -0.38 25.43 3.06
N LEU A 453 0.79 25.52 2.42
CA LEU A 453 2.02 24.86 2.79
C LEU A 453 2.94 25.87 3.49
N SER A 454 2.52 26.36 4.63
CA SER A 454 3.32 27.24 5.49
C SER A 454 3.94 26.47 6.65
N ARG A 455 5.24 26.68 6.88
CA ARG A 455 5.95 26.11 8.04
C ARG A 455 5.57 26.81 9.33
#